data_0443297be8e192ee86abcb6f0d33d631
#
_entry.id   0443297be8e192ee86abcb6f0d33d631
#
_cell.length_a   1.000
_cell.length_b   1.000
_cell.length_c   1.000
_cell.angle_alpha   90.00
_cell.angle_beta   90.00
_cell.angle_gamma   90.00
#
_symmetry.space_group_name_H-M   'P 1'
#
loop_
_entity.id
_entity.type
_entity.pdbx_description
1 polymer ?
#
loop_
_entity_poly.entity_id
_entity_poly.type
_entity_poly.pdbx_seq_one_letter_code
_entity_poly.pdbx_strand_id
1 'polypeptide(L)'
;GLKAMQIEESAKEIVKRVEELGKHVKAYEEYNTKLGNALGTTVNQYNLANKELKKIDKDVMRITGISPEIETLVLEKPSLELE
;
A
#
# COMPACT_ATOMS: atom_id res chain seq x y z
N GLY A 1 34.69 27.24 -27.62
CA GLY A 1 34.60 26.47 -28.85
C GLY A 1 33.35 25.60 -28.90
N LEU A 2 33.16 24.96 -30.01
CA LEU A 2 31.98 24.12 -30.24
C LEU A 2 31.81 22.98 -29.22
N LYS A 3 32.92 22.34 -28.84
CA LYS A 3 32.93 21.28 -27.81
C LYS A 3 32.50 21.80 -26.44
N ALA A 4 32.95 22.99 -26.05
CA ALA A 4 32.61 23.62 -24.80
C ALA A 4 31.09 23.93 -24.74
N MET A 5 30.51 24.41 -25.85
CA MET A 5 29.11 24.66 -25.98
C MET A 5 28.29 23.36 -25.86
N GLN A 6 28.75 22.28 -26.50
CA GLN A 6 28.09 20.97 -26.41
C GLN A 6 28.12 20.40 -25.01
N ILE A 7 29.24 20.55 -24.28
CA ILE A 7 29.35 20.11 -22.87
C ILE A 7 28.39 20.92 -22.01
N GLU A 8 28.32 22.23 -22.19
CA GLU A 8 27.40 23.09 -21.46
C GLU A 8 25.94 22.73 -21.71
N GLU A 9 25.56 22.49 -22.95
CA GLU A 9 24.21 22.05 -23.34
C GLU A 9 23.88 20.70 -22.71
N SER A 10 24.80 19.74 -22.74
CA SER A 10 24.63 18.43 -22.11
C SER A 10 24.48 18.53 -20.59
N ALA A 11 25.26 19.40 -19.95
CA ALA A 11 25.16 19.64 -18.51
C ALA A 11 23.79 20.21 -18.13
N LYS A 12 23.29 21.18 -18.90
CA LYS A 12 21.94 21.74 -18.68
C LYS A 12 20.84 20.68 -18.84
N GLU A 13 20.96 19.83 -19.84
CA GLU A 13 20.01 18.74 -20.06
C GLU A 13 20.02 17.74 -18.92
N ILE A 14 21.20 17.39 -18.38
CA ILE A 14 21.33 16.50 -17.22
C ILE A 14 20.64 17.11 -15.99
N VAL A 15 20.91 18.39 -15.72
CA VAL A 15 20.26 19.08 -14.58
C VAL A 15 18.75 19.02 -14.69
N LYS A 16 18.22 19.29 -15.87
CA LYS A 16 16.77 19.23 -16.15
C LYS A 16 16.22 17.84 -15.92
N ARG A 17 16.90 16.80 -16.39
CA ARG A 17 16.50 15.40 -16.19
C ARG A 17 16.53 15.00 -14.73
N VAL A 18 17.52 15.46 -13.97
CA VAL A 18 17.61 15.22 -12.54
C VAL A 18 16.45 15.88 -11.78
N GLU A 19 16.09 17.10 -12.18
CA GLU A 19 14.91 17.77 -11.60
C GLU A 19 13.61 17.01 -11.88
N GLU A 20 13.42 16.53 -13.09
CA GLU A 20 12.28 15.70 -13.46
C GLU A 20 12.25 14.40 -12.67
N LEU A 21 13.41 13.74 -12.54
CA LEU A 21 13.55 12.53 -11.73
C LEU A 21 13.14 12.79 -10.28
N GLY A 22 13.60 13.90 -9.70
CA GLY A 22 13.24 14.28 -8.33
C GLY A 22 11.74 14.41 -8.13
N LYS A 23 11.03 15.00 -9.09
CA LYS A 23 9.58 15.12 -9.06
C LYS A 23 8.89 13.75 -9.11
N HIS A 24 9.39 12.85 -9.94
CA HIS A 24 8.84 11.50 -10.06
C HIS A 24 9.10 10.66 -8.79
N VAL A 25 10.28 10.79 -8.19
CA VAL A 25 10.59 10.13 -6.91
C VAL A 25 9.66 10.61 -5.81
N LYS A 26 9.44 11.92 -5.73
CA LYS A 26 8.52 12.50 -4.75
C LYS A 26 7.09 12.00 -4.95
N ALA A 27 6.61 11.97 -6.17
CA ALA A 27 5.29 11.47 -6.50
C ALA A 27 5.15 9.99 -6.14
N TYR A 28 6.18 9.19 -6.43
CA TYR A 28 6.21 7.78 -6.04
C TYR A 28 6.09 7.60 -4.52
N GLU A 29 6.85 8.36 -3.74
CA GLU A 29 6.81 8.30 -2.28
C GLU A 29 5.41 8.62 -1.74
N GLU A 30 4.77 9.64 -2.30
CA GLU A 30 3.40 10.02 -1.92
C GLU A 30 2.39 8.91 -2.24
N TYR A 31 2.45 8.34 -3.44
CA TYR A 31 1.59 7.22 -3.82
C TYR A 31 1.86 5.98 -2.97
N ASN A 32 3.11 5.70 -2.69
CA ASN A 32 3.49 4.56 -1.85
C ASN A 32 2.93 4.69 -0.42
N THR A 33 2.97 5.90 0.15
CA THR A 33 2.37 6.17 1.46
C THR A 33 0.86 5.97 1.43
N LYS A 34 0.18 6.48 0.42
CA LYS A 34 -1.27 6.29 0.24
C LYS A 34 -1.63 4.81 0.08
N LEU A 35 -0.84 4.09 -0.70
CA LEU A 35 -1.04 2.65 -0.88
C LEU A 35 -0.92 1.91 0.44
N GLY A 36 0.12 2.19 1.22
CA GLY A 36 0.29 1.58 2.53
C GLY A 36 -0.89 1.84 3.47
N ASN A 37 -1.39 3.08 3.50
CA ASN A 37 -2.56 3.45 4.29
C ASN A 37 -3.82 2.71 3.81
N ALA A 38 -4.01 2.59 2.51
CA ALA A 38 -5.14 1.86 1.93
C ALA A 38 -5.08 0.37 2.26
N LEU A 39 -3.89 -0.23 2.22
CA LEU A 39 -3.69 -1.61 2.63
C LEU A 39 -4.02 -1.82 4.12
N GLY A 40 -3.58 -0.90 4.98
CA GLY A 40 -3.91 -0.94 6.41
C GLY A 40 -5.42 -0.89 6.65
N THR A 41 -6.13 -0.02 5.94
CA THR A 41 -7.59 0.07 5.99
C THR A 41 -8.24 -1.23 5.53
N THR A 42 -7.73 -1.81 4.45
CA THR A 42 -8.23 -3.08 3.91
C THR A 42 -8.08 -4.22 4.91
N VAL A 43 -6.91 -4.32 5.56
CA VAL A 43 -6.68 -5.32 6.62
C VAL A 43 -7.65 -5.13 7.78
N ASN A 44 -7.87 -3.89 8.23
CA ASN A 44 -8.84 -3.60 9.28
C ASN A 44 -10.26 -4.06 8.90
N GLN A 45 -10.70 -3.75 7.68
CA GLN A 45 -12.02 -4.15 7.19
C GLN A 45 -12.15 -5.68 7.11
N TYR A 46 -11.13 -6.35 6.63
CA TYR A 46 -11.09 -7.81 6.58
C TYR A 46 -11.24 -8.43 7.98
N ASN A 47 -10.50 -7.93 8.95
CA ASN A 47 -10.56 -8.44 10.33
C ASN A 47 -11.91 -8.16 10.99
N LEU A 48 -12.53 -7.01 10.71
CA LEU A 48 -13.88 -6.70 11.18
C LEU A 48 -14.92 -7.65 10.57
N ALA A 49 -14.81 -7.92 9.27
CA ALA A 49 -15.69 -8.88 8.59
C ALA A 49 -15.58 -10.28 9.24
N ASN A 50 -14.37 -10.70 9.56
CA ASN A 50 -14.13 -11.99 10.24
C ASN A 50 -14.76 -12.03 11.64
N LYS A 51 -14.72 -10.92 12.38
CA LYS A 51 -15.39 -10.83 13.68
C LYS A 51 -16.92 -10.98 13.54
N GLU A 52 -17.50 -10.33 12.54
CA GLU A 52 -18.95 -10.47 12.26
C GLU A 52 -19.30 -11.90 11.84
N LEU A 53 -18.45 -12.54 11.05
CA LEU A 53 -18.66 -13.93 10.65
C LEU A 53 -18.70 -14.87 11.85
N LYS A 54 -17.85 -14.65 12.85
CA LYS A 54 -17.87 -15.41 14.10
C LYS A 54 -19.17 -15.20 14.89
N LYS A 55 -19.71 -13.99 14.87
CA LYS A 55 -20.99 -13.69 15.50
C LYS A 55 -22.14 -14.38 14.78
N ILE A 56 -22.10 -14.43 13.45
CA ILE A 56 -23.06 -15.17 12.63
C ILE A 56 -23.01 -16.65 12.99
N ASP A 57 -21.83 -17.22 13.11
CA ASP A 57 -21.59 -18.60 13.52
C ASP A 57 -22.26 -18.91 14.87
N LYS A 58 -22.05 -18.04 15.87
CA LYS A 58 -22.69 -18.17 17.18
C LYS A 58 -24.21 -18.08 17.10
N ASP A 59 -24.74 -17.18 16.27
CA ASP A 59 -26.19 -17.02 16.09
C ASP A 59 -26.80 -18.26 15.44
N VAL A 60 -26.12 -18.81 14.43
CA VAL A 60 -26.55 -20.07 13.79
C VAL A 60 -26.55 -21.21 14.78
N MET A 61 -25.51 -21.32 15.61
CA MET A 61 -25.43 -22.34 16.66
C MET A 61 -26.58 -22.22 17.67
N ARG A 62 -26.93 -21.00 18.07
CA ARG A 62 -28.09 -20.77 18.99
C ARG A 62 -29.40 -21.15 18.37
N ILE A 63 -29.59 -20.96 17.06
CA ILE A 63 -30.83 -21.26 16.35
C ILE A 63 -30.93 -22.75 16.05
N THR A 64 -29.88 -23.38 15.56
CA THR A 64 -29.88 -24.74 15.03
C THR A 64 -29.30 -25.79 15.98
N GLY A 65 -28.50 -25.37 16.95
CA GLY A 65 -27.70 -26.28 17.78
C GLY A 65 -26.52 -26.91 17.06
N ILE A 66 -26.25 -26.48 15.82
CA ILE A 66 -25.11 -26.95 15.02
C ILE A 66 -24.05 -25.86 14.98
N SER A 67 -22.78 -26.22 15.25
CA SER A 67 -21.65 -25.30 15.10
C SER A 67 -21.06 -25.45 13.70
N PRO A 68 -21.23 -24.49 12.80
CA PRO A 68 -20.50 -24.50 11.53
C PRO A 68 -19.02 -24.27 11.81
N GLU A 69 -18.16 -25.12 11.28
CA GLU A 69 -16.70 -24.95 11.39
C GLU A 69 -16.24 -23.91 10.38
N ILE A 70 -16.22 -22.65 10.79
CA ILE A 70 -15.72 -21.56 9.95
C ILE A 70 -14.33 -21.17 10.44
N GLU A 71 -13.32 -21.39 9.61
CA GLU A 71 -11.97 -20.92 9.86
C GLU A 71 -11.78 -19.55 9.22
N THR A 72 -11.18 -18.65 9.97
CA THR A 72 -10.88 -17.31 9.48
C THR A 72 -9.37 -17.06 9.53
N LEU A 73 -8.86 -16.37 8.51
CA LEU A 73 -7.48 -15.94 8.45
C LEU A 73 -7.36 -14.54 9.06
N VAL A 74 -6.46 -14.40 10.02
CA VAL A 74 -6.14 -13.08 10.58
C VAL A 74 -5.02 -12.46 9.78
N LEU A 75 -5.23 -11.24 9.32
CA LEU A 75 -4.24 -10.47 8.58
C LEU A 75 -3.60 -9.42 9.47
N GLU A 76 -2.31 -9.22 9.28
CA GLU A 76 -1.58 -8.13 9.91
C GLU A 76 -1.49 -6.94 8.96
N LYS A 77 -1.46 -5.73 9.51
CA LYS A 77 -1.26 -4.53 8.72
C LYS A 77 0.13 -4.54 8.11
N PRO A 78 0.25 -4.17 6.82
CA PRO A 78 1.57 -4.10 6.20
C PRO A 78 2.44 -3.05 6.88
N SER A 79 3.73 -3.36 7.02
CA SER A 79 4.71 -2.41 7.51
C SER A 79 5.11 -1.48 6.36
N LEU A 80 5.24 -0.19 6.67
CA LEU A 80 5.73 0.81 5.74
C LEU A 80 7.24 1.05 5.87
N GLU A 81 7.92 0.29 6.72
CA GLU A 81 9.36 0.39 6.86
C GLU A 81 10.04 -0.17 5.62
N LEU A 82 10.83 0.68 4.99
CA LEU A 82 11.68 0.32 3.86
C LEU A 82 13.08 0.09 4.41
N GLU A 83 13.54 -1.10 4.31
CA GLU A 83 14.93 -1.44 4.61
C GLU A 83 15.80 -1.39 3.35
#